data_3a93162ca3b9a9df5195a3280f80001e
#
_entry.id   3a93162ca3b9a9df5195a3280f80001e
#
_cell.length_a   1.000
_cell.length_b   1.000
_cell.length_c   1.000
_cell.angle_alpha   90.00
_cell.angle_beta   90.00
_cell.angle_gamma   90.00
#
_symmetry.space_group_name_H-M   'P 1'
#
loop_
_entity.id
_entity.type
_entity.pdbx_description
1 polymer ?
#
loop_
_entity_poly.entity_id
_entity_poly.type
_entity_poly.pdbx_seq_one_letter_code
_entity_poly.pdbx_strand_id
1 'polypeptide(L)'
;ASSSGTSPRPTASAAATIIAVVGVMAVTGGESFGSEVATADLAYDPVAFDALGADATAIVSLHDADGTYRLTVDKSDLPDTGAEAADLELWLIQPDADGNPAALVSLGLIDRSDPGSFDVPEGFDPNLFFVVDISVEPRDGDAGHSGRSILRGPLSSV
;
A
#
# COMPACT_ATOMS: atom_id res chain seq x y z
N ALA A 1 -29.03 -57.70 -34.11
CA ALA A 1 -29.45 -56.65 -33.18
C ALA A 1 -28.27 -56.36 -32.22
N SER A 2 -27.54 -55.27 -32.51
CA SER A 2 -26.42 -54.82 -31.65
C SER A 2 -26.89 -53.60 -30.85
N SER A 3 -26.93 -53.72 -29.55
CA SER A 3 -27.25 -52.63 -28.65
C SER A 3 -25.92 -51.94 -28.20
N SER A 4 -25.75 -50.68 -28.61
CA SER A 4 -24.67 -49.84 -28.17
C SER A 4 -24.98 -49.23 -26.82
N GLY A 5 -24.29 -49.68 -25.79
CA GLY A 5 -24.33 -49.07 -24.45
C GLY A 5 -23.44 -47.85 -24.39
N THR A 6 -24.03 -46.67 -24.20
CA THR A 6 -23.32 -45.43 -23.97
C THR A 6 -23.11 -45.27 -22.47
N SER A 7 -21.86 -45.39 -22.01
CA SER A 7 -21.48 -45.09 -20.62
C SER A 7 -21.40 -43.60 -20.38
N PRO A 8 -21.94 -43.05 -19.32
CA PRO A 8 -21.76 -41.65 -18.94
C PRO A 8 -20.34 -41.43 -18.38
N ARG A 9 -19.65 -40.41 -18.90
CA ARG A 9 -18.41 -39.91 -18.35
C ARG A 9 -18.64 -39.24 -16.99
N PRO A 10 -17.81 -39.49 -15.98
CA PRO A 10 -17.87 -38.70 -14.76
C PRO A 10 -17.27 -37.31 -15.01
N THR A 11 -18.04 -36.28 -14.76
CA THR A 11 -17.57 -34.92 -14.68
C THR A 11 -16.82 -34.75 -13.37
N ALA A 12 -15.49 -34.59 -13.47
CA ALA A 12 -14.66 -34.24 -12.34
C ALA A 12 -14.91 -32.77 -11.95
N SER A 13 -15.63 -32.55 -10.86
CA SER A 13 -15.69 -31.26 -10.18
C SER A 13 -14.33 -30.99 -9.53
N ALA A 14 -13.58 -30.04 -10.09
CA ALA A 14 -12.41 -29.51 -9.43
C ALA A 14 -12.85 -28.62 -8.27
N ALA A 15 -12.81 -29.16 -7.05
CA ALA A 15 -12.93 -28.36 -5.84
C ALA A 15 -11.64 -27.57 -5.67
N ALA A 16 -11.70 -26.26 -5.90
CA ALA A 16 -10.62 -25.36 -5.56
C ALA A 16 -10.54 -25.25 -4.02
N THR A 17 -9.58 -25.94 -3.43
CA THR A 17 -9.27 -25.79 -2.00
C THR A 17 -8.51 -24.48 -1.83
N ILE A 18 -9.19 -23.45 -1.33
CA ILE A 18 -8.53 -22.23 -0.87
C ILE A 18 -7.87 -22.57 0.46
N ILE A 19 -6.56 -22.75 0.44
CA ILE A 19 -5.76 -22.83 1.67
C ILE A 19 -5.56 -21.39 2.14
N ALA A 20 -6.37 -20.97 3.10
CA ALA A 20 -6.08 -19.76 3.86
C ALA A 20 -4.87 -20.08 4.74
N VAL A 21 -3.69 -19.64 4.32
CA VAL A 21 -2.50 -19.62 5.19
C VAL A 21 -2.70 -18.47 6.16
N VAL A 22 -3.24 -18.77 7.33
CA VAL A 22 -3.18 -17.87 8.48
C VAL A 22 -1.73 -17.90 8.96
N GLY A 23 -0.92 -16.98 8.45
CA GLY A 23 0.42 -16.74 8.94
C GLY A 23 0.34 -16.17 10.35
N VAL A 24 0.57 -17.01 11.36
CA VAL A 24 0.85 -16.52 12.70
C VAL A 24 2.24 -15.88 12.65
N MET A 25 2.29 -14.58 12.48
CA MET A 25 3.51 -13.81 12.68
C MET A 25 3.81 -13.83 14.17
N ALA A 26 4.92 -14.47 14.55
CA ALA A 26 5.47 -14.38 15.88
C ALA A 26 5.89 -12.91 16.12
N VAL A 27 5.11 -12.19 16.92
CA VAL A 27 5.43 -10.83 17.36
C VAL A 27 6.58 -10.95 18.37
N THR A 28 7.79 -10.67 17.95
CA THR A 28 8.90 -10.41 18.86
C THR A 28 8.76 -8.97 19.37
N GLY A 29 8.15 -8.82 20.57
CA GLY A 29 8.37 -7.76 21.54
C GLY A 29 8.37 -6.29 21.05
N GLY A 30 7.37 -5.88 20.23
CA GLY A 30 7.02 -4.47 20.03
C GLY A 30 5.56 -4.29 20.42
N GLU A 31 5.22 -3.20 21.09
CA GLU A 31 3.83 -2.87 21.39
C GLU A 31 3.07 -2.79 20.09
N SER A 32 2.12 -3.71 19.88
CA SER A 32 1.25 -3.73 18.72
C SER A 32 0.31 -2.53 18.81
N PHE A 33 0.44 -1.59 17.88
CA PHE A 33 -0.49 -0.48 17.78
C PHE A 33 -1.78 -0.98 17.12
N GLY A 34 -2.85 -1.11 17.91
CA GLY A 34 -4.19 -1.42 17.41
C GLY A 34 -4.31 -2.71 16.57
N SER A 35 -5.36 -2.78 15.77
CA SER A 35 -5.61 -3.86 14.82
C SER A 35 -5.34 -3.38 13.39
N GLU A 36 -4.76 -4.23 12.55
CA GLU A 36 -4.68 -3.97 11.11
C GLU A 36 -6.07 -3.99 10.51
N VAL A 37 -6.43 -2.92 9.80
CA VAL A 37 -7.77 -2.72 9.22
C VAL A 37 -7.74 -2.60 7.70
N ALA A 38 -6.61 -2.24 7.13
CA ALA A 38 -6.43 -2.18 5.68
C ALA A 38 -4.95 -2.33 5.29
N THR A 39 -4.71 -2.80 4.06
CA THR A 39 -3.37 -2.89 3.46
C THR A 39 -3.36 -2.28 2.05
N ALA A 40 -2.19 -1.87 1.57
CA ALA A 40 -1.97 -1.47 0.19
C ALA A 40 -0.64 -2.02 -0.33
N ASP A 41 -0.69 -2.66 -1.50
CA ASP A 41 0.48 -2.90 -2.34
C ASP A 41 0.69 -1.65 -3.20
N LEU A 42 1.80 -0.94 -2.97
CA LEU A 42 2.12 0.24 -3.76
C LEU A 42 2.82 -0.16 -5.05
N ALA A 43 2.32 0.33 -6.18
CA ALA A 43 2.81 0.01 -7.50
C ALA A 43 3.37 1.24 -8.22
N TYR A 44 4.36 1.00 -9.09
CA TYR A 44 4.91 1.99 -10.00
C TYR A 44 4.05 2.09 -11.28
N ASP A 45 3.84 3.32 -11.75
CA ASP A 45 3.21 3.59 -13.04
C ASP A 45 4.23 4.28 -13.98
N PRO A 46 4.71 3.60 -15.04
CA PRO A 46 5.74 4.15 -15.92
C PRO A 46 5.30 5.34 -16.77
N VAL A 47 3.99 5.63 -16.81
CA VAL A 47 3.44 6.76 -17.56
C VAL A 47 3.22 7.99 -16.67
N ALA A 48 2.81 7.76 -15.41
CA ALA A 48 2.40 8.81 -14.50
C ALA A 48 3.47 9.19 -13.47
N PHE A 49 4.42 8.27 -13.14
CA PHE A 49 5.32 8.45 -12.01
C PHE A 49 6.76 8.70 -12.43
N ASP A 50 7.54 9.24 -11.50
CA ASP A 50 8.96 9.49 -11.69
C ASP A 50 9.73 8.17 -11.90
N ALA A 51 10.62 8.17 -12.89
CA ALA A 51 11.41 7.00 -13.28
C ALA A 51 12.26 6.41 -12.15
N LEU A 52 12.52 7.17 -11.09
CA LEU A 52 13.23 6.70 -9.90
C LEU A 52 12.48 5.55 -9.20
N GLY A 53 11.16 5.45 -9.40
CA GLY A 53 10.31 4.39 -8.87
C GLY A 53 10.30 3.09 -9.67
N ALA A 54 11.01 2.99 -10.80
CA ALA A 54 10.86 1.87 -11.74
C ALA A 54 11.09 0.48 -11.13
N ASP A 55 12.00 0.37 -10.17
CA ASP A 55 12.32 -0.88 -9.46
C ASP A 55 11.84 -0.86 -7.99
N ALA A 56 11.13 0.19 -7.59
CA ALA A 56 10.66 0.35 -6.22
C ALA A 56 9.45 -0.52 -5.92
N THR A 57 9.35 -0.96 -4.68
CA THR A 57 8.18 -1.68 -4.14
C THR A 57 7.92 -1.26 -2.70
N ALA A 58 6.67 -1.24 -2.28
CA ALA A 58 6.32 -1.08 -0.87
C ALA A 58 4.96 -1.73 -0.57
N ILE A 59 4.84 -2.29 0.63
CA ILE A 59 3.59 -2.77 1.22
C ILE A 59 3.37 -1.97 2.49
N VAL A 60 2.18 -1.45 2.68
CA VAL A 60 1.81 -0.66 3.85
C VAL A 60 0.55 -1.22 4.50
N SER A 61 0.46 -1.11 5.83
CA SER A 61 -0.71 -1.51 6.61
C SER A 61 -1.22 -0.32 7.42
N LEU A 62 -2.54 -0.16 7.43
CA LEU A 62 -3.24 0.80 8.28
C LEU A 62 -3.75 0.07 9.53
N HIS A 63 -3.39 0.59 10.68
CA HIS A 63 -3.82 0.09 11.98
C HIS A 63 -4.77 1.07 12.65
N ASP A 64 -5.77 0.54 13.36
CA ASP A 64 -6.74 1.29 14.14
C ASP A 64 -6.67 0.90 15.63
N ALA A 65 -6.53 1.88 16.48
CA ALA A 65 -6.64 1.78 17.92
C ALA A 65 -7.72 2.75 18.42
N ASP A 66 -8.95 2.27 18.48
CA ASP A 66 -10.12 3.04 18.96
C ASP A 66 -10.31 4.38 18.22
N GLY A 67 -10.16 4.39 16.90
CA GLY A 67 -10.32 5.58 16.05
C GLY A 67 -9.06 6.43 15.92
N THR A 68 -7.96 5.98 16.50
CA THR A 68 -6.61 6.53 16.24
C THR A 68 -5.89 5.65 15.25
N TYR A 69 -5.39 6.23 14.17
CA TYR A 69 -4.80 5.49 13.07
C TYR A 69 -3.29 5.64 13.02
N ARG A 70 -2.63 4.57 12.60
CA ARG A 70 -1.20 4.53 12.29
C ARG A 70 -0.97 3.74 11.02
N LEU A 71 -0.13 4.26 10.12
CA LEU A 71 0.29 3.57 8.92
C LEU A 71 1.70 3.05 9.12
N THR A 72 1.94 1.76 8.83
CA THR A 72 3.26 1.12 8.87
C THR A 72 3.71 0.77 7.46
N VAL A 73 5.01 0.90 7.21
CA VAL A 73 5.63 0.40 5.99
C VAL A 73 6.24 -0.97 6.33
N ASP A 74 5.53 -2.03 5.98
CA ASP A 74 5.85 -3.40 6.42
C ASP A 74 6.98 -4.01 5.62
N LYS A 75 7.04 -3.68 4.35
CA LYS A 75 8.05 -4.16 3.41
C LYS A 75 8.28 -3.11 2.34
N SER A 76 9.54 -2.83 2.05
CA SER A 76 9.88 -1.88 0.97
C SER A 76 11.25 -2.16 0.38
N ASP A 77 11.39 -1.82 -0.91
CA ASP A 77 12.65 -1.61 -1.60
C ASP A 77 12.54 -0.24 -2.27
N LEU A 78 13.13 0.77 -1.64
CA LEU A 78 12.98 2.17 -2.03
C LEU A 78 14.29 2.70 -2.61
N PRO A 79 14.20 3.60 -3.62
CA PRO A 79 15.37 4.14 -4.29
C PRO A 79 16.19 5.08 -3.40
N ASP A 80 17.44 5.27 -3.78
CA ASP A 80 18.32 6.27 -3.18
C ASP A 80 18.13 7.63 -3.86
N THR A 81 17.77 8.64 -3.08
CA THR A 81 17.58 10.02 -3.55
C THR A 81 18.80 10.91 -3.30
N GLY A 82 19.88 10.38 -2.72
CA GLY A 82 21.04 11.17 -2.29
C GLY A 82 21.70 11.99 -3.39
N ALA A 83 21.66 11.53 -4.66
CA ALA A 83 22.19 12.25 -5.81
C ALA A 83 21.34 13.47 -6.22
N GLU A 84 20.06 13.52 -5.83
CA GLU A 84 19.12 14.57 -6.22
C GLU A 84 18.91 15.65 -5.15
N ALA A 85 19.53 15.52 -3.96
CA ALA A 85 19.26 16.38 -2.80
C ALA A 85 17.75 16.45 -2.47
N ALA A 86 17.12 15.29 -2.45
CA ALA A 86 15.70 15.09 -2.19
C ALA A 86 15.48 14.04 -1.11
N ASP A 87 14.29 14.01 -0.56
CA ASP A 87 13.84 13.00 0.40
C ASP A 87 12.67 12.19 -0.18
N LEU A 88 12.38 11.05 0.40
CA LEU A 88 11.13 10.33 0.14
C LEU A 88 10.11 10.73 1.20
N GLU A 89 8.87 10.93 0.79
CA GLU A 89 7.79 11.32 1.69
C GLU A 89 6.55 10.46 1.47
N LEU A 90 5.89 10.12 2.58
CA LEU A 90 4.67 9.32 2.60
C LEU A 90 3.45 10.21 2.71
N TRP A 91 2.45 9.95 1.87
CA TRP A 91 1.23 10.73 1.79
C TRP A 91 -0.01 9.85 1.85
N LEU A 92 -1.07 10.42 2.37
CA LEU A 92 -2.43 9.95 2.17
C LEU A 92 -3.17 10.90 1.23
N ILE A 93 -3.86 10.33 0.25
CA ILE A 93 -4.56 11.06 -0.80
C ILE A 93 -6.05 10.75 -0.73
N GLN A 94 -6.86 11.80 -0.78
CA GLN A 94 -8.27 11.73 -1.14
C GLN A 94 -8.36 11.92 -2.65
N PRO A 95 -8.75 10.91 -3.44
CA PRO A 95 -8.97 11.08 -4.87
C PRO A 95 -10.31 11.74 -5.15
N ASP A 96 -10.40 12.46 -6.26
CA ASP A 96 -11.67 12.90 -6.85
C ASP A 96 -12.35 11.76 -7.64
N ALA A 97 -13.47 12.05 -8.30
CA ALA A 97 -14.22 11.07 -9.09
C ALA A 97 -13.45 10.54 -10.31
N ASP A 98 -12.44 11.27 -10.78
CA ASP A 98 -11.58 10.89 -11.90
C ASP A 98 -10.28 10.21 -11.45
N GLY A 99 -10.07 10.06 -10.12
CA GLY A 99 -8.90 9.46 -9.51
C GLY A 99 -7.72 10.42 -9.31
N ASN A 100 -7.91 11.73 -9.57
CA ASN A 100 -6.87 12.72 -9.31
C ASN A 100 -6.83 13.10 -7.84
N PRO A 101 -5.68 13.55 -7.31
CA PRO A 101 -5.58 14.03 -5.93
C PRO A 101 -6.46 15.28 -5.70
N ALA A 102 -7.51 15.15 -4.88
CA ALA A 102 -8.36 16.24 -4.44
C ALA A 102 -7.87 16.86 -3.13
N ALA A 103 -7.33 16.05 -2.23
CA ALA A 103 -6.66 16.49 -1.01
C ALA A 103 -5.51 15.54 -0.67
N LEU A 104 -4.46 16.09 -0.08
CA LEU A 104 -3.26 15.36 0.33
C LEU A 104 -2.92 15.67 1.79
N VAL A 105 -2.47 14.65 2.49
CA VAL A 105 -1.97 14.75 3.87
C VAL A 105 -0.59 14.12 3.92
N SER A 106 0.43 14.92 4.25
CA SER A 106 1.77 14.39 4.53
C SER A 106 1.77 13.63 5.84
N LEU A 107 2.35 12.43 5.82
CA LEU A 107 2.63 11.67 7.04
C LEU A 107 4.08 11.82 7.50
N GLY A 108 4.97 12.26 6.61
CA GLY A 108 6.36 12.57 6.92
C GLY A 108 7.37 11.88 6.00
N LEU A 109 8.63 12.18 6.26
CA LEU A 109 9.75 11.65 5.48
C LEU A 109 10.01 10.19 5.81
N ILE A 110 10.36 9.42 4.79
CA ILE A 110 10.70 8.00 4.90
C ILE A 110 12.22 7.85 4.93
N ASP A 111 12.74 7.19 5.98
CA ASP A 111 14.08 6.63 5.92
C ASP A 111 14.03 5.28 5.20
N ARG A 112 14.65 5.18 4.02
CA ARG A 112 14.65 3.95 3.21
C ARG A 112 15.26 2.74 3.93
N SER A 113 16.13 2.97 4.90
CA SER A 113 16.79 1.91 5.68
C SER A 113 15.95 1.43 6.87
N ASP A 114 15.06 2.28 7.36
CA ASP A 114 14.11 2.01 8.43
C ASP A 114 12.82 2.81 8.19
N PRO A 115 11.97 2.35 7.26
CA PRO A 115 10.78 3.10 6.86
C PRO A 115 9.78 3.35 7.99
N GLY A 116 9.68 2.44 8.94
CA GLY A 116 8.96 2.63 10.20
C GLY A 116 7.46 2.76 10.09
N SER A 117 6.91 3.54 11.03
CA SER A 117 5.47 3.81 11.13
C SER A 117 5.20 5.29 11.34
N PHE A 118 4.01 5.71 10.90
CA PHE A 118 3.60 7.10 10.79
C PHE A 118 2.25 7.28 11.48
N ASP A 119 2.16 8.23 12.41
CA ASP A 119 0.89 8.61 13.01
C ASP A 119 0.04 9.34 11.98
N VAL A 120 -1.22 8.92 11.86
CA VAL A 120 -2.19 9.58 10.99
C VAL A 120 -2.86 10.70 11.78
N PRO A 121 -3.02 11.92 11.21
CA PRO A 121 -3.64 13.04 11.92
C PRO A 121 -5.03 12.75 12.46
N GLU A 122 -5.39 13.36 13.58
CA GLU A 122 -6.74 13.29 14.14
C GLU A 122 -7.80 13.74 13.12
N GLY A 123 -8.96 13.07 13.13
CA GLY A 123 -10.04 13.36 12.20
C GLY A 123 -9.88 12.72 10.82
N PHE A 124 -8.89 11.85 10.66
CA PHE A 124 -8.72 11.05 9.45
C PHE A 124 -9.96 10.16 9.21
N ASP A 125 -10.43 10.16 7.95
CA ASP A 125 -11.46 9.26 7.48
C ASP A 125 -10.88 8.33 6.42
N PRO A 126 -10.71 7.01 6.72
CA PRO A 126 -10.14 6.06 5.79
C PRO A 126 -11.02 5.79 4.56
N ASN A 127 -12.30 6.21 4.57
CA ASN A 127 -13.16 6.12 3.40
C ASN A 127 -12.94 7.27 2.42
N LEU A 128 -12.34 8.37 2.85
CA LEU A 128 -12.01 9.51 2.02
C LEU A 128 -10.54 9.46 1.56
N PHE A 129 -9.63 9.30 2.52
CA PHE A 129 -8.18 9.25 2.26
C PHE A 129 -7.71 7.79 2.20
N PHE A 130 -8.01 7.11 1.12
CA PHE A 130 -7.74 5.69 0.98
C PHE A 130 -6.61 5.34 0.00
N VAL A 131 -5.93 6.35 -0.57
CA VAL A 131 -4.79 6.12 -1.46
C VAL A 131 -3.51 6.52 -0.75
N VAL A 132 -2.54 5.62 -0.73
CA VAL A 132 -1.19 5.86 -0.21
C VAL A 132 -0.26 6.18 -1.37
N ASP A 133 0.60 7.17 -1.18
CA ASP A 133 1.58 7.63 -2.17
C ASP A 133 2.95 7.81 -1.53
N ILE A 134 3.99 7.48 -2.27
CA ILE A 134 5.38 7.82 -1.94
C ILE A 134 5.91 8.69 -3.07
N SER A 135 6.44 9.85 -2.72
CA SER A 135 6.99 10.83 -3.66
C SER A 135 8.44 11.18 -3.35
N VAL A 136 9.09 11.78 -4.34
CA VAL A 136 10.42 12.38 -4.22
C VAL A 136 10.25 13.87 -3.98
N GLU A 137 10.58 14.35 -2.78
CA GLU A 137 10.41 15.75 -2.38
C GLU A 137 11.75 16.49 -2.39
N PRO A 138 11.94 17.50 -3.23
CA PRO A 138 13.14 18.32 -3.26
C PRO A 138 13.33 19.06 -1.93
N ARG A 139 14.59 19.21 -1.49
CA ARG A 139 14.94 20.02 -0.31
C ARG A 139 15.03 21.50 -0.67
N ASP A 140 13.94 22.07 -1.19
CA ASP A 140 13.86 23.46 -1.64
C ASP A 140 13.10 24.38 -0.67
N GLY A 141 12.55 23.81 0.42
CA GLY A 141 11.79 24.53 1.43
C GLY A 141 10.30 24.64 1.14
N ASP A 142 9.81 24.05 0.04
CA ASP A 142 8.37 23.88 -0.22
C ASP A 142 7.90 22.60 0.50
N ALA A 143 6.88 22.72 1.35
CA ALA A 143 6.28 21.58 2.06
C ALA A 143 5.11 20.95 1.29
N GLY A 144 4.81 21.43 0.09
CA GLY A 144 3.80 20.87 -0.79
C GLY A 144 4.29 19.65 -1.54
N HIS A 145 3.38 18.73 -1.86
CA HIS A 145 3.69 17.55 -2.69
C HIS A 145 4.26 17.97 -4.05
N SER A 146 5.45 17.47 -4.39
CA SER A 146 6.20 17.85 -5.59
C SER A 146 5.54 17.43 -6.93
N GLY A 147 4.59 16.50 -6.87
CA GLY A 147 4.03 15.83 -8.05
C GLY A 147 4.90 14.68 -8.59
N ARG A 148 6.04 14.38 -7.95
CA ARG A 148 6.97 13.32 -8.37
C ARG A 148 6.71 12.03 -7.59
N SER A 149 5.52 11.46 -7.73
CA SER A 149 5.21 10.15 -7.15
C SER A 149 6.10 9.07 -7.73
N ILE A 150 6.51 8.12 -6.91
CA ILE A 150 7.26 6.92 -7.34
C ILE A 150 6.46 5.63 -7.14
N LEU A 151 5.60 5.58 -6.13
CA LEU A 151 4.73 4.45 -5.84
C LEU A 151 3.38 4.95 -5.35
N ARG A 152 2.30 4.25 -5.73
CA ARG A 152 0.95 4.56 -5.26
C ARG A 152 0.09 3.30 -5.21
N GLY A 153 -0.83 3.23 -4.26
CA GLY A 153 -1.80 2.15 -4.17
C GLY A 153 -2.97 2.47 -3.24
N PRO A 154 -4.16 1.90 -3.51
CA PRO A 154 -5.30 2.07 -2.64
C PRO A 154 -5.23 1.13 -1.42
N LEU A 155 -5.62 1.64 -0.24
CA LEU A 155 -5.89 0.84 0.93
C LEU A 155 -7.13 -0.02 0.69
N SER A 156 -7.00 -1.30 0.96
CA SER A 156 -8.08 -2.30 0.87
C SER A 156 -8.27 -2.94 2.24
N SER A 157 -9.51 -3.03 2.70
CA SER A 157 -9.84 -3.66 3.99
C SER A 157 -9.37 -5.12 4.05
N VAL A 158 -8.85 -5.54 5.18
CA VAL A 158 -8.42 -6.91 5.46
C VAL A 158 -9.53 -7.73 6.10
#